data_310586fbb8474b063fa0fde881bfabc2
#
_entry.id   310586fbb8474b063fa0fde881bfabc2
#
_cell.length_a   1.000
_cell.length_b   1.000
_cell.length_c   1.000
_cell.angle_alpha   90.00
_cell.angle_beta   90.00
_cell.angle_gamma   90.00
#
_symmetry.space_group_name_H-M   'P 1'
#
loop_
_entity.id
_entity.type
_entity.pdbx_description
1 polymer ?
#
loop_
_entity_poly.entity_id
_entity_poly.type
_entity_poly.pdbx_seq_one_letter_code
_entity_poly.pdbx_strand_id
1 'polypeptide(L)'
;MPQKTLFFAFFFISLLSFGQEETLFNIVRTQTESDDSLLPDRMVFTQSLLWGEKGVMRKTGWYPLNLELREKELKLRRSMLKLHQIIGYATLAGMITQGVLGTKLYNGEGRLYDTHRMIGDITSISYFTGASLSLFAPPPLTNKKQKGLNSIKAHKYLATLHFSAMVATNVLAGKSTRLHRAAAFTAFGSYATAIIVFKF
;
A
#
# COMPACT_ATOMS: atom_id res chain seq x y z
N MET A 1 35.74 -8.99 12.60
CA MET A 1 34.38 -9.45 12.46
C MET A 1 33.58 -9.00 13.66
N PRO A 2 32.85 -7.93 13.62
CA PRO A 2 31.46 -7.89 14.08
C PRO A 2 30.65 -6.76 13.39
N GLN A 3 30.12 -7.00 12.22
CA GLN A 3 29.23 -6.01 11.54
C GLN A 3 27.89 -6.58 11.10
N LYS A 4 27.61 -7.84 11.40
CA LYS A 4 26.38 -8.51 10.96
C LYS A 4 25.22 -8.46 11.96
N THR A 5 25.46 -8.07 13.19
CA THR A 5 24.47 -8.06 14.28
C THR A 5 23.66 -6.78 14.39
N LEU A 6 24.12 -5.67 13.79
CA LEU A 6 23.44 -4.37 13.93
C LEU A 6 22.21 -4.21 13.01
N PHE A 7 22.14 -4.97 11.91
CA PHE A 7 21.03 -4.85 10.94
C PHE A 7 19.74 -5.52 11.43
N PHE A 8 19.83 -6.53 12.30
CA PHE A 8 18.66 -7.24 12.84
C PHE A 8 17.97 -6.50 14.01
N ALA A 9 18.71 -5.68 14.74
CA ALA A 9 18.17 -4.95 15.89
C ALA A 9 17.23 -3.80 15.48
N PHE A 10 17.40 -3.19 14.30
CA PHE A 10 16.55 -2.10 13.83
C PHE A 10 15.18 -2.58 13.32
N PHE A 11 15.02 -3.85 12.98
CA PHE A 11 13.75 -4.41 12.51
C PHE A 11 12.76 -4.71 13.67
N PHE A 12 13.27 -4.91 14.88
CA PHE A 12 12.44 -5.27 16.04
C PHE A 12 11.87 -4.08 16.84
N ILE A 13 12.43 -2.88 16.69
CA ILE A 13 12.00 -1.70 17.47
C ILE A 13 10.67 -1.11 16.96
N SER A 14 10.23 -1.43 15.75
CA SER A 14 8.94 -0.95 15.19
C SER A 14 7.72 -1.75 15.64
N LEU A 15 7.87 -2.77 16.48
CA LEU A 15 6.75 -3.61 16.95
C LEU A 15 6.13 -3.19 18.29
N LEU A 16 6.66 -2.14 18.96
CA LEU A 16 6.20 -1.71 20.28
C LEU A 16 5.39 -0.39 20.22
N SER A 17 4.37 -0.34 19.39
CA SER A 17 3.37 0.74 19.45
C SER A 17 2.01 0.20 19.88
N PHE A 18 1.95 -0.34 21.10
CA PHE A 18 0.72 -0.78 21.76
C PHE A 18 0.24 0.29 22.77
N GLY A 19 -0.04 1.49 22.34
CA GLY A 19 -0.43 2.52 23.28
C GLY A 19 -1.38 3.58 22.73
N GLN A 20 -2.35 3.24 21.86
CA GLN A 20 -3.24 4.26 21.28
C GLN A 20 -4.71 3.85 21.12
N GLU A 21 -5.23 2.88 21.87
CA GLU A 21 -6.64 2.50 21.71
C GLU A 21 -7.60 3.51 22.33
N GLU A 22 -7.31 4.04 23.52
CA GLU A 22 -8.15 5.05 24.18
C GLU A 22 -8.19 6.40 23.44
N THR A 23 -7.08 6.78 22.80
CA THR A 23 -6.99 8.03 22.05
C THR A 23 -7.90 8.05 20.82
N LEU A 24 -8.10 6.89 20.17
CA LEU A 24 -8.91 6.81 18.95
C LEU A 24 -10.40 7.00 19.23
N PHE A 25 -10.90 6.38 20.31
CA PHE A 25 -12.30 6.53 20.75
C PHE A 25 -12.62 7.98 21.12
N ASN A 26 -11.74 8.62 21.90
CA ASN A 26 -11.90 10.01 22.30
C ASN A 26 -11.83 10.96 21.09
N ILE A 27 -10.95 10.71 20.12
CA ILE A 27 -10.87 11.50 18.89
C ILE A 27 -12.14 11.33 18.05
N VAL A 28 -12.65 10.11 17.92
CA VAL A 28 -13.90 9.85 17.17
C VAL A 28 -15.06 10.56 17.85
N ARG A 29 -15.18 10.46 19.16
CA ARG A 29 -16.26 11.08 19.94
C ARG A 29 -16.20 12.61 19.86
N THR A 30 -15.04 13.21 20.08
CA THR A 30 -14.87 14.68 20.06
C THR A 30 -15.10 15.26 18.65
N GLN A 31 -14.77 14.53 17.58
CA GLN A 31 -15.02 14.99 16.22
C GLN A 31 -16.48 14.79 15.78
N THR A 32 -17.19 13.81 16.34
CA THR A 32 -18.61 13.62 16.06
C THR A 32 -19.47 14.67 16.78
N GLU A 33 -18.99 15.19 17.90
CA GLU A 33 -19.64 16.33 18.60
C GLU A 33 -19.46 17.67 17.87
N SER A 34 -18.44 17.76 16.96
CA SER A 34 -18.13 18.97 16.19
C SER A 34 -18.53 18.93 14.71
N ASP A 35 -18.84 17.75 14.18
CA ASP A 35 -19.17 17.56 12.75
C ASP A 35 -20.17 16.41 12.63
N ASP A 36 -21.39 16.70 12.19
CA ASP A 36 -22.51 15.74 12.10
C ASP A 36 -22.24 14.54 11.14
N SER A 37 -21.11 14.53 10.42
CA SER A 37 -20.83 13.50 9.43
C SER A 37 -19.83 12.44 9.94
N LEU A 38 -20.29 11.18 10.00
CA LEU A 38 -19.45 10.03 10.33
C LEU A 38 -18.48 9.64 9.20
N LEU A 39 -18.63 10.20 8.01
CA LEU A 39 -17.82 9.92 6.83
C LEU A 39 -17.12 11.17 6.32
N PRO A 40 -15.93 11.06 5.74
CA PRO A 40 -15.24 12.22 5.18
C PRO A 40 -15.91 12.69 3.88
N ASP A 41 -15.92 14.01 3.62
CA ASP A 41 -16.47 14.64 2.41
C ASP A 41 -15.95 14.03 1.10
N ARG A 42 -14.71 13.56 1.11
CA ARG A 42 -14.06 13.00 -0.08
C ARG A 42 -13.50 11.62 0.20
N MET A 43 -13.93 10.67 -0.60
CA MET A 43 -13.47 9.29 -0.58
C MET A 43 -12.89 8.89 -1.94
N VAL A 44 -11.95 7.97 -1.95
CA VAL A 44 -11.52 7.30 -3.19
C VAL A 44 -12.70 6.47 -3.71
N PHE A 45 -12.80 6.30 -5.02
CA PHE A 45 -13.91 5.57 -5.65
C PHE A 45 -14.19 4.21 -4.99
N THR A 46 -13.15 3.40 -4.77
CA THR A 46 -13.26 2.08 -4.13
C THR A 46 -13.79 2.17 -2.69
N GLN A 47 -13.39 3.20 -1.95
CA GLN A 47 -13.90 3.44 -0.59
C GLN A 47 -15.36 3.88 -0.61
N SER A 48 -15.73 4.76 -1.53
CA SER A 48 -17.12 5.19 -1.68
C SER A 48 -18.03 4.01 -2.08
N LEU A 49 -17.55 3.15 -2.99
CA LEU A 49 -18.28 1.97 -3.44
C LEU A 49 -18.54 0.98 -2.30
N LEU A 50 -17.55 0.74 -1.44
CA LEU A 50 -17.68 -0.23 -0.34
C LEU A 50 -18.25 0.39 0.94
N TRP A 51 -17.71 1.53 1.36
CA TRP A 51 -17.88 2.11 2.69
C TRP A 51 -18.67 3.43 2.72
N GLY A 52 -19.05 3.98 1.56
CA GLY A 52 -19.86 5.19 1.49
C GLY A 52 -21.25 5.00 2.09
N GLU A 53 -22.04 6.07 2.25
CA GLU A 53 -23.40 6.02 2.79
C GLU A 53 -24.28 5.00 2.06
N LYS A 54 -24.14 4.92 0.73
CA LYS A 54 -24.83 3.96 -0.15
C LYS A 54 -23.93 2.81 -0.59
N GLY A 55 -22.80 2.60 0.11
CA GLY A 55 -21.82 1.56 -0.21
C GLY A 55 -22.35 0.14 0.09
N VAL A 56 -21.66 -0.85 -0.48
CA VAL A 56 -22.03 -2.27 -0.35
C VAL A 56 -22.17 -2.68 1.11
N MET A 57 -21.22 -2.27 1.97
CA MET A 57 -21.21 -2.64 3.39
C MET A 57 -22.43 -2.10 4.16
N ARG A 58 -23.00 -0.95 3.72
CA ARG A 58 -24.23 -0.39 4.29
C ARG A 58 -25.46 -1.12 3.75
N LYS A 59 -25.51 -1.34 2.43
CA LYS A 59 -26.65 -2.00 1.79
C LYS A 59 -26.83 -3.45 2.23
N THR A 60 -25.74 -4.15 2.51
CA THR A 60 -25.79 -5.54 3.01
C THR A 60 -26.12 -5.63 4.50
N GLY A 61 -26.12 -4.51 5.22
CA GLY A 61 -26.33 -4.48 6.66
C GLY A 61 -25.13 -5.01 7.50
N TRP A 62 -24.00 -5.35 6.87
CA TRP A 62 -22.83 -5.84 7.58
C TRP A 62 -22.17 -4.77 8.44
N TYR A 63 -22.14 -3.53 7.95
CA TYR A 63 -21.59 -2.37 8.64
C TYR A 63 -22.54 -1.18 8.52
N PRO A 64 -23.67 -1.13 9.26
CA PRO A 64 -24.50 0.05 9.36
C PRO A 64 -23.71 1.28 9.79
N LEU A 65 -24.09 2.46 9.32
CA LEU A 65 -23.38 3.69 9.64
C LEU A 65 -23.82 4.20 11.02
N ASN A 66 -23.03 3.86 12.04
CA ASN A 66 -23.16 4.35 13.41
C ASN A 66 -21.78 4.46 14.05
N LEU A 67 -21.70 5.11 15.21
CA LEU A 67 -20.44 5.39 15.93
C LEU A 67 -19.65 4.11 16.24
N GLU A 68 -20.31 3.09 16.79
CA GLU A 68 -19.65 1.86 17.22
C GLU A 68 -19.02 1.12 16.02
N LEU A 69 -19.77 0.96 14.94
CA LEU A 69 -19.28 0.26 13.75
C LEU A 69 -18.26 1.12 13.00
N ARG A 70 -18.38 2.44 13.06
CA ARG A 70 -17.36 3.33 12.50
C ARG A 70 -16.02 3.20 13.22
N GLU A 71 -16.02 3.01 14.54
CA GLU A 71 -14.80 2.71 15.29
C GLU A 71 -14.16 1.38 14.83
N LYS A 72 -15.00 0.32 14.67
CA LYS A 72 -14.53 -0.97 14.14
C LYS A 72 -13.94 -0.84 12.73
N GLU A 73 -14.54 -0.02 11.86
CA GLU A 73 -14.00 0.29 10.54
C GLU A 73 -12.63 0.97 10.61
N LEU A 74 -12.44 1.91 11.53
CA LEU A 74 -11.15 2.58 11.71
C LEU A 74 -10.08 1.65 12.26
N LYS A 75 -10.43 0.71 13.13
CA LYS A 75 -9.53 -0.37 13.58
C LYS A 75 -9.15 -1.28 12.42
N LEU A 76 -10.14 -1.70 11.61
CA LEU A 76 -9.91 -2.50 10.40
C LEU A 76 -9.00 -1.76 9.41
N ARG A 77 -9.25 -0.47 9.15
CA ARG A 77 -8.40 0.37 8.32
C ARG A 77 -6.96 0.35 8.80
N ARG A 78 -6.72 0.54 10.10
CA ARG A 78 -5.38 0.53 10.69
C ARG A 78 -4.68 -0.80 10.43
N SER A 79 -5.37 -1.92 10.65
CA SER A 79 -4.83 -3.26 10.40
C SER A 79 -4.51 -3.48 8.92
N MET A 80 -5.40 -3.09 8.02
CA MET A 80 -5.19 -3.21 6.58
C MET A 80 -3.99 -2.37 6.10
N LEU A 81 -3.86 -1.13 6.59
CA LEU A 81 -2.74 -0.27 6.22
C LEU A 81 -1.41 -0.74 6.82
N LYS A 82 -1.42 -1.30 8.05
CA LYS A 82 -0.23 -1.92 8.63
C LYS A 82 0.23 -3.13 7.80
N LEU A 83 -0.71 -3.98 7.41
CA LEU A 83 -0.41 -5.13 6.56
C LEU A 83 0.06 -4.71 5.17
N HIS A 84 -0.55 -3.66 4.57
CA HIS A 84 -0.07 -3.04 3.34
C HIS A 84 1.41 -2.62 3.44
N GLN A 85 1.82 -2.01 4.55
CA GLN A 85 3.22 -1.62 4.75
C GLN A 85 4.15 -2.84 4.83
N ILE A 86 3.78 -3.87 5.59
CA ILE A 86 4.59 -5.10 5.73
C ILE A 86 4.76 -5.78 4.36
N ILE A 87 3.66 -5.99 3.65
CA ILE A 87 3.68 -6.56 2.29
C ILE A 87 4.46 -5.65 1.34
N GLY A 88 4.36 -4.33 1.53
CA GLY A 88 5.10 -3.35 0.76
C GLY A 88 6.62 -3.54 0.85
N TYR A 89 7.17 -3.77 2.02
CA TYR A 89 8.61 -4.07 2.17
C TYR A 89 9.01 -5.42 1.56
N ALA A 90 8.17 -6.45 1.72
CA ALA A 90 8.40 -7.75 1.09
C ALA A 90 8.39 -7.62 -0.45
N THR A 91 7.44 -6.86 -1.00
CA THR A 91 7.35 -6.56 -2.43
C THR A 91 8.58 -5.81 -2.93
N LEU A 92 9.08 -4.82 -2.17
CA LEU A 92 10.31 -4.11 -2.53
C LEU A 92 11.51 -5.04 -2.63
N ALA A 93 11.67 -5.97 -1.68
CA ALA A 93 12.72 -6.99 -1.73
C ALA A 93 12.57 -7.89 -2.97
N GLY A 94 11.34 -8.29 -3.29
CA GLY A 94 11.03 -9.02 -4.53
C GLY A 94 11.41 -8.24 -5.79
N MET A 95 11.08 -6.95 -5.86
CA MET A 95 11.44 -6.08 -6.99
C MET A 95 12.95 -5.91 -7.15
N ILE A 96 13.70 -5.78 -6.05
CA ILE A 96 15.18 -5.74 -6.08
C ILE A 96 15.71 -7.05 -6.67
N THR A 97 15.23 -8.19 -6.18
CA THR A 97 15.61 -9.50 -6.68
C THR A 97 15.30 -9.64 -8.19
N GLN A 98 14.11 -9.17 -8.61
CA GLN A 98 13.72 -9.15 -10.01
C GLN A 98 14.62 -8.27 -10.89
N GLY A 99 15.03 -7.12 -10.38
CA GLY A 99 15.99 -6.25 -11.05
C GLY A 99 17.34 -6.94 -11.31
N VAL A 100 17.85 -7.65 -10.30
CA VAL A 100 19.11 -8.42 -10.42
C VAL A 100 18.94 -9.58 -11.40
N LEU A 101 17.93 -10.42 -11.23
CA LEU A 101 17.67 -11.59 -12.10
C LEU A 101 17.41 -11.16 -13.55
N GLY A 102 16.57 -10.13 -13.74
CA GLY A 102 16.24 -9.62 -15.07
C GLY A 102 17.44 -9.00 -15.79
N THR A 103 18.35 -8.36 -15.07
CA THR A 103 19.60 -7.82 -15.63
C THR A 103 20.52 -8.95 -16.08
N LYS A 104 20.71 -9.97 -15.25
CA LYS A 104 21.49 -11.16 -15.59
C LYS A 104 20.92 -11.90 -16.78
N LEU A 105 19.61 -12.10 -16.81
CA LEU A 105 18.90 -12.72 -17.92
C LEU A 105 19.10 -11.93 -19.23
N TYR A 106 19.01 -10.60 -19.17
CA TYR A 106 19.27 -9.73 -20.30
C TYR A 106 20.70 -9.82 -20.83
N ASN A 107 21.67 -10.07 -19.95
CA ASN A 107 23.08 -10.25 -20.29
C ASN A 107 23.42 -11.67 -20.75
N GLY A 108 22.42 -12.52 -20.99
CA GLY A 108 22.59 -13.84 -21.61
C GLY A 108 22.53 -15.03 -20.66
N GLU A 109 22.31 -14.84 -19.34
CA GLU A 109 22.16 -15.95 -18.39
C GLU A 109 20.76 -16.63 -18.51
N GLY A 110 20.46 -17.23 -19.67
CA GLY A 110 19.15 -17.82 -20.00
C GLY A 110 18.62 -18.83 -18.99
N ARG A 111 19.53 -19.52 -18.26
CA ARG A 111 19.18 -20.46 -17.18
C ARG A 111 18.36 -19.84 -16.04
N LEU A 112 18.35 -18.51 -15.91
CA LEU A 112 17.62 -17.79 -14.87
C LEU A 112 16.17 -17.46 -15.26
N TYR A 113 15.73 -17.83 -16.47
CA TYR A 113 14.40 -17.46 -16.97
C TYR A 113 13.27 -17.96 -16.07
N ASP A 114 13.27 -19.22 -15.70
CA ASP A 114 12.22 -19.80 -14.85
C ASP A 114 12.23 -19.20 -13.45
N THR A 115 13.42 -18.96 -12.88
CA THR A 115 13.57 -18.31 -11.57
C THR A 115 13.04 -16.87 -11.63
N HIS A 116 13.42 -16.10 -12.66
CA HIS A 116 12.93 -14.74 -12.86
C HIS A 116 11.41 -14.72 -12.98
N ARG A 117 10.81 -15.63 -13.76
CA ARG A 117 9.37 -15.75 -13.91
C ARG A 117 8.68 -16.07 -12.58
N MET A 118 9.12 -17.11 -11.88
CA MET A 118 8.52 -17.54 -10.61
C MET A 118 8.57 -16.43 -9.54
N ILE A 119 9.72 -15.81 -9.35
CA ILE A 119 9.86 -14.70 -8.39
C ILE A 119 9.03 -13.48 -8.85
N GLY A 120 8.90 -13.27 -10.17
CA GLY A 120 8.06 -12.23 -10.75
C GLY A 120 6.59 -12.42 -10.43
N ASP A 121 6.09 -13.62 -10.57
CA ASP A 121 4.69 -13.97 -10.23
C ASP A 121 4.43 -13.75 -8.73
N ILE A 122 5.33 -14.22 -7.86
CA ILE A 122 5.23 -14.01 -6.40
C ILE A 122 5.25 -12.52 -6.06
N THR A 123 6.17 -11.75 -6.67
CA THR A 123 6.27 -10.30 -6.45
C THR A 123 5.02 -9.57 -6.92
N SER A 124 4.45 -9.98 -8.06
CA SER A 124 3.22 -9.40 -8.60
C SER A 124 2.01 -9.69 -7.70
N ILE A 125 1.85 -10.93 -7.23
CA ILE A 125 0.79 -11.31 -6.27
C ILE A 125 0.92 -10.48 -4.99
N SER A 126 2.12 -10.41 -4.42
CA SER A 126 2.41 -9.60 -3.23
C SER A 126 2.05 -8.13 -3.46
N TYR A 127 2.46 -7.56 -4.60
CA TYR A 127 2.18 -6.18 -4.97
C TYR A 127 0.67 -5.89 -5.03
N PHE A 128 -0.09 -6.68 -5.81
CA PHE A 128 -1.53 -6.44 -5.98
C PHE A 128 -2.31 -6.72 -4.70
N THR A 129 -1.88 -7.67 -3.88
CA THR A 129 -2.45 -7.88 -2.54
C THR A 129 -2.23 -6.65 -1.65
N GLY A 130 -1.00 -6.13 -1.61
CA GLY A 130 -0.71 -4.91 -0.86
C GLY A 130 -1.51 -3.69 -1.36
N ALA A 131 -1.59 -3.49 -2.67
CA ALA A 131 -2.37 -2.42 -3.29
C ALA A 131 -3.86 -2.53 -2.92
N SER A 132 -4.44 -3.73 -2.98
CA SER A 132 -5.83 -3.99 -2.62
C SER A 132 -6.12 -3.62 -1.17
N LEU A 133 -5.23 -3.95 -0.23
CA LEU A 133 -5.39 -3.59 1.16
C LEU A 133 -5.51 -2.08 1.39
N SER A 134 -4.78 -1.26 0.63
CA SER A 134 -4.88 0.19 0.76
C SER A 134 -6.09 0.79 0.02
N LEU A 135 -6.42 0.25 -1.16
CA LEU A 135 -7.52 0.75 -1.98
C LEU A 135 -8.89 0.46 -1.39
N PHE A 136 -9.05 -0.71 -0.77
CA PHE A 136 -10.32 -1.18 -0.20
C PHE A 136 -10.43 -0.95 1.31
N ALA A 137 -9.43 -0.36 1.95
CA ALA A 137 -9.50 0.01 3.35
C ALA A 137 -10.66 1.00 3.61
N PRO A 138 -11.37 0.89 4.74
CA PRO A 138 -12.37 1.87 5.15
C PRO A 138 -11.83 3.31 5.08
N PRO A 139 -12.65 4.33 4.80
CA PRO A 139 -12.19 5.72 4.69
C PRO A 139 -11.64 6.24 6.03
N PRO A 140 -10.75 7.24 6.03
CA PRO A 140 -10.28 7.90 7.26
C PRO A 140 -11.43 8.63 7.95
N LEU A 141 -11.22 9.05 9.18
CA LEU A 141 -12.21 9.82 9.93
C LEU A 141 -12.45 11.19 9.29
N THR A 142 -11.37 11.89 8.96
CA THR A 142 -11.43 13.22 8.33
C THR A 142 -10.46 13.34 7.18
N ASN A 143 -10.82 14.17 6.21
CA ASN A 143 -9.90 14.63 5.17
C ASN A 143 -9.32 15.98 5.60
N LYS A 144 -8.21 15.99 6.35
CA LYS A 144 -7.50 17.24 6.58
C LYS A 144 -7.10 17.84 5.22
N LYS A 145 -7.65 19.01 4.89
CA LYS A 145 -7.25 19.79 3.71
C LYS A 145 -5.81 20.29 3.95
N GLN A 146 -4.83 19.53 3.46
CA GLN A 146 -3.45 19.99 3.49
C GLN A 146 -3.15 20.82 2.25
N LYS A 147 -2.67 22.05 2.47
CA LYS A 147 -2.23 22.94 1.38
C LYS A 147 -0.89 22.46 0.83
N GLY A 148 -0.68 22.59 -0.49
CA GLY A 148 0.58 22.25 -1.15
C GLY A 148 0.82 20.76 -1.39
N LEU A 149 2.03 20.41 -1.84
CA LEU A 149 2.52 19.05 -1.98
C LEU A 149 2.97 18.54 -0.61
N ASN A 150 2.41 17.42 -0.18
CA ASN A 150 2.78 16.74 1.06
C ASN A 150 3.00 15.25 0.81
N SER A 151 3.54 14.53 1.79
CA SER A 151 3.85 13.10 1.68
C SER A 151 2.67 12.26 1.19
N ILE A 152 1.43 12.57 1.63
CA ILE A 152 0.23 11.83 1.20
C ILE A 152 -0.07 12.06 -0.28
N LYS A 153 0.01 13.31 -0.75
CA LYS A 153 -0.22 13.63 -2.16
C LYS A 153 0.89 13.07 -3.03
N ALA A 154 2.15 13.23 -2.61
CA ALA A 154 3.30 12.68 -3.31
C ALA A 154 3.19 11.15 -3.43
N HIS A 155 2.84 10.46 -2.32
CA HIS A 155 2.60 9.03 -2.36
C HIS A 155 1.47 8.64 -3.33
N LYS A 156 0.36 9.38 -3.37
CA LYS A 156 -0.75 9.10 -4.32
C LYS A 156 -0.31 9.20 -5.78
N TYR A 157 0.47 10.21 -6.15
CA TYR A 157 1.00 10.34 -7.51
C TYR A 157 1.97 9.21 -7.85
N LEU A 158 2.89 8.90 -6.94
CA LEU A 158 3.83 7.81 -7.11
C LEU A 158 3.10 6.45 -7.16
N ALA A 159 2.06 6.27 -6.33
CA ALA A 159 1.23 5.07 -6.33
C ALA A 159 0.51 4.87 -7.67
N THR A 160 -0.04 5.93 -8.26
CA THR A 160 -0.64 5.85 -9.59
C THR A 160 0.40 5.45 -10.64
N LEU A 161 1.59 6.05 -10.58
CA LEU A 161 2.67 5.77 -11.52
C LEU A 161 3.15 4.31 -11.40
N HIS A 162 3.52 3.87 -10.17
CA HIS A 162 4.02 2.50 -10.02
C HIS A 162 2.94 1.44 -10.25
N PHE A 163 1.66 1.74 -9.97
CA PHE A 163 0.56 0.82 -10.27
C PHE A 163 0.42 0.61 -11.78
N SER A 164 0.36 1.70 -12.55
CA SER A 164 0.28 1.64 -14.01
C SER A 164 1.50 0.94 -14.61
N ALA A 165 2.70 1.25 -14.11
CA ALA A 165 3.94 0.63 -14.55
C ALA A 165 4.00 -0.86 -14.19
N MET A 166 3.47 -1.28 -13.02
CA MET A 166 3.41 -2.69 -12.63
C MET A 166 2.45 -3.49 -13.50
N VAL A 167 1.28 -2.92 -13.82
CA VAL A 167 0.36 -3.52 -14.81
C VAL A 167 1.06 -3.68 -16.16
N ALA A 168 1.71 -2.63 -16.65
CA ALA A 168 2.46 -2.67 -17.91
C ALA A 168 3.58 -3.72 -17.88
N THR A 169 4.32 -3.83 -16.77
CA THR A 169 5.37 -4.86 -16.60
C THR A 169 4.81 -6.26 -16.81
N ASN A 170 3.67 -6.58 -16.19
CA ASN A 170 3.05 -7.90 -16.33
C ASN A 170 2.47 -8.13 -17.74
N VAL A 171 1.80 -7.14 -18.32
CA VAL A 171 1.20 -7.25 -19.67
C VAL A 171 2.26 -7.40 -20.76
N LEU A 172 3.42 -6.79 -20.58
CA LEU A 172 4.52 -6.79 -21.56
C LEU A 172 5.49 -7.95 -21.36
N ALA A 173 5.37 -8.72 -20.30
CA ALA A 173 6.15 -9.93 -20.06
C ALA A 173 5.96 -10.91 -21.23
N GLY A 174 7.06 -11.40 -21.81
CA GLY A 174 7.05 -12.30 -22.97
C GLY A 174 6.64 -11.66 -24.30
N LYS A 175 6.22 -10.37 -24.33
CA LYS A 175 5.83 -9.68 -25.56
C LYS A 175 6.91 -8.74 -26.08
N SER A 176 7.55 -7.98 -25.20
CA SER A 176 8.59 -7.02 -25.56
C SER A 176 9.57 -6.84 -24.42
N THR A 177 10.77 -7.40 -24.54
CA THR A 177 11.84 -7.28 -23.54
C THR A 177 12.18 -5.83 -23.23
N ARG A 178 12.26 -4.98 -24.26
CA ARG A 178 12.58 -3.55 -24.08
C ARG A 178 11.53 -2.82 -23.27
N LEU A 179 10.25 -2.98 -23.63
CA LEU A 179 9.15 -2.28 -22.96
C LEU A 179 8.89 -2.86 -21.55
N HIS A 180 8.98 -4.19 -21.40
CA HIS A 180 8.92 -4.85 -20.09
C HIS A 180 9.97 -4.28 -19.14
N ARG A 181 11.23 -4.16 -19.56
CA ARG A 181 12.30 -3.56 -18.74
C ARG A 181 12.02 -2.12 -18.39
N ALA A 182 11.61 -1.30 -19.35
CA ALA A 182 11.30 0.09 -19.08
C ALA A 182 10.17 0.22 -18.06
N ALA A 183 9.10 -0.55 -18.20
CA ALA A 183 7.99 -0.58 -17.25
C ALA A 183 8.44 -1.07 -15.86
N ALA A 184 9.25 -2.13 -15.79
CA ALA A 184 9.76 -2.70 -14.54
C ALA A 184 10.63 -1.70 -13.76
N PHE A 185 11.56 -1.01 -14.43
CA PHE A 185 12.38 0.02 -13.77
C PHE A 185 11.58 1.25 -13.35
N THR A 186 10.57 1.63 -14.13
CA THR A 186 9.63 2.71 -13.74
C THR A 186 8.82 2.30 -12.51
N ALA A 187 8.30 1.06 -12.49
CA ALA A 187 7.58 0.52 -11.34
C ALA A 187 8.48 0.51 -10.10
N PHE A 188 9.68 -0.04 -10.21
CA PHE A 188 10.63 -0.11 -9.09
C PHE A 188 11.04 1.27 -8.58
N GLY A 189 11.45 2.18 -9.44
CA GLY A 189 11.92 3.51 -9.04
C GLY A 189 10.80 4.32 -8.36
N SER A 190 9.61 4.36 -8.94
CA SER A 190 8.47 5.07 -8.35
C SER A 190 7.97 4.41 -7.07
N TYR A 191 8.02 3.08 -6.97
CA TYR A 191 7.66 2.33 -5.76
C TYR A 191 8.63 2.59 -4.60
N ALA A 192 9.92 2.48 -4.85
CA ALA A 192 10.96 2.77 -3.86
C ALA A 192 10.86 4.22 -3.36
N THR A 193 10.66 5.17 -4.28
CA THR A 193 10.46 6.59 -3.93
C THR A 193 9.18 6.78 -3.09
N ALA A 194 8.09 6.06 -3.39
CA ALA A 194 6.85 6.13 -2.63
C ALA A 194 7.03 5.67 -1.17
N ILE A 195 7.87 4.66 -0.93
CA ILE A 195 8.20 4.19 0.42
C ILE A 195 9.01 5.25 1.18
N ILE A 196 10.01 5.85 0.53
CA ILE A 196 10.87 6.90 1.14
C ILE A 196 10.02 8.12 1.53
N VAL A 197 9.22 8.63 0.61
CA VAL A 197 8.38 9.83 0.84
C VAL A 197 7.37 9.65 1.98
N PHE A 198 6.95 8.41 2.26
CA PHE A 198 6.01 8.16 3.35
C PHE A 198 6.68 8.00 4.72
N LYS A 199 7.99 7.73 4.73
CA LYS A 199 8.75 7.49 5.97
C LYS A 199 9.39 8.77 6.52
N PHE A 200 9.58 9.77 5.69
CA PHE A 200 10.18 11.06 6.00
C PHE A 200 9.23 12.20 5.56
#